data_bd3db073ba4ba5bf878a9eff5504e1f2
#
_entry.id   bd3db073ba4ba5bf878a9eff5504e1f2
#
_cell.length_a   1.000
_cell.length_b   1.000
_cell.length_c   1.000
_cell.angle_alpha   90.00
_cell.angle_beta   90.00
_cell.angle_gamma   90.00
#
_symmetry.space_group_name_H-M   'P 1'
#
loop_
_entity.id
_entity.type
_entity.pdbx_description
1 polymer ?
#
loop_
_entity_poly.entity_id
_entity_poly.type
_entity_poly.pdbx_seq_one_letter_code
_entity_poly.pdbx_strand_id
1 'polypeptide(L)'
;LYSSAASDVYKRQRYLNTFDPKELSKHCMVDIDPTFAENVKAGDIMVGGKNFGCGSSREHAPVAIKASGVPVVIAASFARIFYRNGINVGLPLLEIGDDVEKIHAGDTLRIDISTGKIENLTTGDTFQAPPLPGFIQDIAKAGGLINYVKAKKK
;
A
#
# COMPACT_ATOMS: atom_id res chain seq x y z
N LEU A 1 9.55 1.72 -8.42
CA LEU A 1 8.68 0.66 -8.93
C LEU A 1 9.11 -0.70 -8.38
N TYR A 2 8.20 -1.35 -7.65
CA TYR A 2 8.45 -2.67 -7.10
C TYR A 2 7.67 -3.72 -7.89
N SER A 3 8.38 -4.75 -8.38
CA SER A 3 7.79 -5.85 -9.15
C SER A 3 7.01 -6.83 -8.27
N SER A 4 6.44 -7.88 -8.87
CA SER A 4 5.78 -8.96 -8.13
C SER A 4 6.70 -9.65 -7.09
N ALA A 5 8.01 -9.62 -7.30
CA ALA A 5 8.98 -10.09 -6.31
C ALA A 5 9.03 -9.22 -5.05
N ALA A 6 8.55 -7.99 -5.11
CA ALA A 6 8.38 -7.11 -3.95
C ALA A 6 7.32 -7.60 -2.96
N SER A 7 6.63 -8.67 -3.31
CA SER A 7 5.71 -9.36 -2.41
C SER A 7 6.37 -9.94 -1.16
N ASP A 8 7.68 -10.05 -1.17
CA ASP A 8 8.48 -10.46 -0.03
C ASP A 8 8.69 -9.37 1.00
N VAL A 9 7.80 -8.38 1.01
CA VAL A 9 7.78 -7.27 1.99
C VAL A 9 8.06 -7.80 3.41
N TYR A 10 7.72 -9.06 3.66
CA TYR A 10 7.89 -9.67 4.98
C TYR A 10 8.05 -11.19 4.95
N LYS A 11 9.03 -11.73 4.24
CA LYS A 11 9.22 -13.19 4.16
C LYS A 11 9.98 -13.81 5.33
N ARG A 12 10.82 -13.05 6.02
CA ARG A 12 11.65 -13.66 7.05
C ARG A 12 10.88 -13.87 8.34
N GLN A 13 10.67 -15.12 8.67
CA GLN A 13 10.00 -15.59 9.89
C GLN A 13 10.48 -14.90 11.18
N ARG A 14 11.73 -14.44 11.20
CA ARG A 14 12.34 -13.70 12.32
C ARG A 14 11.66 -12.38 12.66
N TYR A 15 10.96 -11.75 11.69
CA TYR A 15 10.26 -10.47 11.89
C TYR A 15 8.77 -10.62 12.15
N LEU A 16 8.26 -11.86 12.16
CA LEU A 16 6.85 -12.16 12.34
C LEU A 16 6.44 -12.32 13.82
N ASN A 17 7.34 -12.07 14.73
CA ASN A 17 7.11 -12.21 16.17
C ASN A 17 6.50 -10.97 16.82
N THR A 18 6.31 -9.89 16.06
CA THR A 18 5.74 -8.65 16.57
C THR A 18 4.59 -8.17 15.68
N PHE A 19 3.61 -7.52 16.30
CA PHE A 19 2.56 -6.75 15.64
C PHE A 19 2.70 -5.24 15.91
N ASP A 20 3.80 -4.79 16.53
CA ASP A 20 4.06 -3.38 16.71
C ASP A 20 4.36 -2.73 15.35
N PRO A 21 3.50 -1.79 14.87
CA PRO A 21 3.67 -1.14 13.59
C PRO A 21 5.02 -0.42 13.44
N LYS A 22 5.55 0.14 14.52
CA LYS A 22 6.84 0.85 14.49
C LYS A 22 8.01 -0.10 14.29
N GLU A 23 7.97 -1.28 14.90
CA GLU A 23 8.99 -2.30 14.68
C GLU A 23 8.88 -2.89 13.27
N LEU A 24 7.65 -3.15 12.81
CA LEU A 24 7.41 -3.65 11.46
C LEU A 24 7.89 -2.69 10.37
N SER A 25 7.72 -1.39 10.55
CA SER A 25 8.14 -0.39 9.55
C SER A 25 9.64 -0.36 9.34
N LYS A 26 10.44 -0.64 10.37
CA LYS A 26 11.91 -0.68 10.27
C LYS A 26 12.42 -1.79 9.34
N HIS A 27 11.63 -2.81 9.12
CA HIS A 27 11.98 -3.96 8.28
C HIS A 27 11.15 -4.01 6.98
N CYS A 28 10.38 -2.98 6.71
CA CYS A 28 9.60 -2.88 5.48
C CYS A 28 10.53 -2.93 4.28
N MET A 29 10.24 -3.81 3.33
CA MET A 29 10.98 -3.97 2.06
C MET A 29 12.47 -4.34 2.21
N VAL A 30 12.95 -4.69 3.40
CA VAL A 30 14.38 -4.91 3.68
C VAL A 30 15.06 -5.95 2.80
N ASP A 31 14.33 -6.94 2.33
CA ASP A 31 14.88 -8.01 1.48
C ASP A 31 15.02 -7.58 0.00
N ILE A 32 14.38 -6.48 -0.39
CA ILE A 32 14.42 -5.95 -1.77
C ILE A 32 15.23 -4.66 -1.82
N ASP A 33 14.98 -3.78 -0.88
CA ASP A 33 15.68 -2.51 -0.71
C ASP A 33 16.00 -2.33 0.77
N PRO A 34 17.21 -2.68 1.21
CA PRO A 34 17.62 -2.55 2.62
C PRO A 34 17.58 -1.10 3.14
N THR A 35 17.60 -0.12 2.23
CA THR A 35 17.59 1.31 2.58
C THR A 35 16.18 1.90 2.56
N PHE A 36 15.17 1.15 2.16
CA PHE A 36 13.80 1.65 2.01
C PHE A 36 13.28 2.28 3.31
N ALA A 37 13.44 1.58 4.44
CA ALA A 37 12.94 2.06 5.73
C ALA A 37 13.61 3.36 6.19
N GLU A 38 14.84 3.61 5.75
CA GLU A 38 15.60 4.83 6.07
C GLU A 38 15.25 5.99 5.12
N ASN A 39 14.93 5.69 3.86
CA ASN A 39 14.72 6.68 2.82
C ASN A 39 13.25 7.06 2.63
N VAL A 40 12.32 6.19 3.00
CA VAL A 40 10.88 6.45 2.85
C VAL A 40 10.46 7.61 3.76
N LYS A 41 9.69 8.54 3.18
CA LYS A 41 9.14 9.69 3.89
C LYS A 41 7.62 9.58 3.99
N ALA A 42 7.07 10.20 5.03
CA ALA A 42 5.63 10.30 5.15
C ALA A 42 5.03 11.01 3.93
N GLY A 43 4.06 10.38 3.29
CA GLY A 43 3.46 10.87 2.05
C GLY A 43 4.04 10.27 0.77
N ASP A 44 5.12 9.49 0.84
CA ASP A 44 5.62 8.76 -0.31
C ASP A 44 4.62 7.70 -0.76
N ILE A 45 4.49 7.53 -2.06
CA ILE A 45 3.57 6.58 -2.68
C ILE A 45 4.36 5.37 -3.16
N MET A 46 3.94 4.18 -2.74
CA MET A 46 4.52 2.93 -3.23
C MET A 46 3.85 2.52 -4.53
N VAL A 47 4.66 2.22 -5.54
CA VAL A 47 4.19 1.79 -6.86
C VAL A 47 4.74 0.40 -7.16
N GLY A 48 3.86 -0.55 -7.42
CA GLY A 48 4.21 -1.95 -7.65
C GLY A 48 3.76 -2.47 -9.01
N GLY A 49 4.34 -3.58 -9.41
CA GLY A 49 3.97 -4.30 -10.63
C GLY A 49 2.77 -5.23 -10.46
N LYS A 50 2.73 -6.27 -11.28
CA LYS A 50 1.67 -7.28 -11.26
C LYS A 50 1.76 -8.16 -10.02
N ASN A 51 0.59 -8.55 -9.51
CA ASN A 51 0.44 -9.49 -8.39
C ASN A 51 1.21 -9.04 -7.13
N PHE A 52 1.19 -7.73 -6.84
CA PHE A 52 1.87 -7.16 -5.69
C PHE A 52 1.33 -7.78 -4.38
N GLY A 53 2.23 -8.17 -3.50
CA GLY A 53 1.89 -8.84 -2.23
C GLY A 53 1.70 -10.36 -2.31
N CYS A 54 2.04 -11.03 -3.43
CA CYS A 54 1.81 -12.48 -3.66
C CYS A 54 2.63 -13.36 -2.74
N GLY A 55 3.43 -13.14 -1.97
CA GLY A 55 4.15 -14.05 -1.03
C GLY A 55 3.64 -13.97 0.39
N SER A 56 2.78 -13.03 0.71
CA SER A 56 2.35 -12.78 2.08
C SER A 56 0.87 -13.09 2.28
N SER A 57 0.60 -14.08 3.11
CA SER A 57 -0.75 -14.37 3.62
C SER A 57 -1.07 -13.62 4.93
N ARG A 58 -0.17 -12.74 5.40
CA ARG A 58 -0.25 -12.13 6.73
C ARG A 58 -0.48 -10.63 6.65
N GLU A 59 -1.14 -10.09 7.67
CA GLU A 59 -1.41 -8.66 7.81
C GLU A 59 -0.15 -7.81 8.07
N HIS A 60 0.97 -8.44 8.41
CA HIS A 60 2.24 -7.75 8.71
C HIS A 60 2.72 -6.87 7.55
N ALA A 61 2.60 -7.35 6.31
CA ALA A 61 3.07 -6.60 5.14
C ALA A 61 2.33 -5.26 4.95
N PRO A 62 1.00 -5.20 4.87
CA PRO A 62 0.31 -3.92 4.75
C PRO A 62 0.43 -3.06 6.01
N VAL A 63 0.56 -3.64 7.21
CA VAL A 63 0.83 -2.89 8.44
C VAL A 63 2.20 -2.21 8.36
N ALA A 64 3.23 -2.93 7.92
CA ALA A 64 4.58 -2.38 7.76
C ALA A 64 4.61 -1.22 6.76
N ILE A 65 3.96 -1.37 5.60
CA ILE A 65 3.86 -0.33 4.57
C ILE A 65 3.16 0.91 5.13
N LYS A 66 2.02 0.75 5.76
CA LYS A 66 1.27 1.85 6.36
C LYS A 66 2.07 2.56 7.45
N ALA A 67 2.73 1.80 8.32
CA ALA A 67 3.55 2.34 9.41
C ALA A 67 4.81 3.07 8.92
N SER A 68 5.26 2.79 7.71
CA SER A 68 6.36 3.52 7.06
C SER A 68 5.96 4.92 6.58
N GLY A 69 4.68 5.29 6.73
CA GLY A 69 4.16 6.59 6.30
C GLY A 69 3.61 6.62 4.87
N VAL A 70 3.54 5.48 4.21
CA VAL A 70 2.97 5.34 2.87
C VAL A 70 1.44 5.41 2.95
N PRO A 71 0.80 6.43 2.37
CA PRO A 71 -0.66 6.63 2.49
C PRO A 71 -1.47 5.77 1.52
N VAL A 72 -0.87 5.33 0.42
CA VAL A 72 -1.53 4.56 -0.64
C VAL A 72 -0.52 3.74 -1.42
N VAL A 73 -0.93 2.57 -1.88
CA VAL A 73 -0.15 1.75 -2.82
C VAL A 73 -0.88 1.67 -4.15
N ILE A 74 -0.15 1.94 -5.23
CA ILE A 74 -0.61 1.78 -6.60
C ILE A 74 0.09 0.57 -7.19
N ALA A 75 -0.62 -0.30 -7.87
CA ALA A 75 -0.02 -1.44 -8.55
C ALA A 75 -0.74 -1.79 -9.85
N ALA A 76 -0.07 -2.56 -10.69
CA ALA A 76 -0.73 -3.14 -11.86
C ALA A 76 -1.84 -4.10 -11.43
N SER A 77 -1.58 -4.93 -10.43
CA SER A 77 -2.57 -5.75 -9.75
C SER A 77 -2.07 -6.16 -8.36
N PHE A 78 -2.99 -6.58 -7.49
CA PHE A 78 -2.66 -7.07 -6.14
C PHE A 78 -3.00 -8.55 -5.99
N ALA A 79 -2.24 -9.25 -5.17
CA ALA A 79 -2.64 -10.56 -4.67
C ALA A 79 -3.88 -10.44 -3.77
N ARG A 80 -4.82 -11.36 -3.88
CA ARG A 80 -6.12 -11.31 -3.19
C ARG A 80 -6.00 -11.14 -1.69
N ILE A 81 -5.14 -11.92 -1.05
CA ILE A 81 -4.96 -11.90 0.40
C ILE A 81 -4.36 -10.56 0.84
N PHE A 82 -3.34 -10.09 0.12
CA PHE A 82 -2.72 -8.79 0.39
C PHE A 82 -3.73 -7.65 0.25
N TYR A 83 -4.54 -7.65 -0.81
CA TYR A 83 -5.57 -6.65 -1.05
C TYR A 83 -6.57 -6.59 0.12
N ARG A 84 -7.09 -7.74 0.54
CA ARG A 84 -8.02 -7.83 1.68
C ARG A 84 -7.38 -7.36 2.98
N ASN A 85 -6.16 -7.80 3.27
CA ASN A 85 -5.45 -7.40 4.48
C ASN A 85 -5.14 -5.90 4.47
N GLY A 86 -4.76 -5.33 3.33
CA GLY A 86 -4.54 -3.90 3.18
C GLY A 86 -5.78 -3.08 3.51
N ILE A 87 -6.93 -3.48 3.00
CA ILE A 87 -8.21 -2.84 3.32
C ILE A 87 -8.52 -2.93 4.82
N ASN A 88 -8.33 -4.11 5.42
CA ASN A 88 -8.60 -4.32 6.84
C ASN A 88 -7.77 -3.42 7.76
N VAL A 89 -6.53 -3.14 7.39
CA VAL A 89 -5.66 -2.22 8.14
C VAL A 89 -5.84 -0.75 7.76
N GLY A 90 -6.70 -0.46 6.78
CA GLY A 90 -6.97 0.89 6.32
C GLY A 90 -5.90 1.47 5.40
N LEU A 91 -5.24 0.64 4.62
CA LEU A 91 -4.31 1.04 3.56
C LEU A 91 -5.03 1.03 2.22
N PRO A 92 -5.27 2.19 1.59
CA PRO A 92 -5.86 2.25 0.25
C PRO A 92 -4.96 1.59 -0.79
N LEU A 93 -5.56 0.77 -1.67
CA LEU A 93 -4.89 0.05 -2.73
C LEU A 93 -5.59 0.34 -4.06
N LEU A 94 -4.83 0.85 -5.05
CA LEU A 94 -5.35 1.24 -6.36
C LEU A 94 -4.70 0.42 -7.47
N GLU A 95 -5.51 -0.22 -8.31
CA GLU A 95 -5.04 -0.99 -9.46
C GLU A 95 -5.21 -0.16 -10.74
N ILE A 96 -4.13 -0.04 -11.53
CA ILE A 96 -4.16 0.69 -12.80
C ILE A 96 -3.65 -0.14 -13.98
N GLY A 97 -3.45 -1.44 -13.79
CA GLY A 97 -2.94 -2.31 -14.85
C GLY A 97 -1.55 -1.92 -15.33
N ASP A 98 -1.29 -2.11 -16.61
CA ASP A 98 0.02 -1.86 -17.22
C ASP A 98 0.40 -0.36 -17.27
N ASP A 99 -0.53 0.56 -17.01
CA ASP A 99 -0.25 1.99 -16.92
C ASP A 99 0.73 2.35 -15.78
N VAL A 100 0.91 1.45 -14.83
CA VAL A 100 1.91 1.60 -13.76
C VAL A 100 3.34 1.81 -14.30
N GLU A 101 3.65 1.29 -15.48
CA GLU A 101 4.96 1.44 -16.12
C GLU A 101 5.27 2.88 -16.56
N LYS A 102 4.25 3.74 -16.64
CA LYS A 102 4.38 5.17 -16.96
C LYS A 102 4.74 6.02 -15.74
N ILE A 103 4.74 5.45 -14.55
CA ILE A 103 5.10 6.14 -13.31
C ILE A 103 6.55 5.79 -12.96
N HIS A 104 7.38 6.80 -12.73
CA HIS A 104 8.80 6.65 -12.43
C HIS A 104 9.13 7.12 -11.01
N ALA A 105 10.23 6.61 -10.47
CA ALA A 105 10.73 7.06 -9.18
C ALA A 105 11.02 8.56 -9.21
N GLY A 106 10.54 9.28 -8.20
CA GLY A 106 10.67 10.74 -8.12
C GLY A 106 9.49 11.52 -8.71
N ASP A 107 8.55 10.85 -9.37
CA ASP A 107 7.34 11.51 -9.86
C ASP A 107 6.46 11.98 -8.70
N THR A 108 5.82 13.13 -8.90
CA THR A 108 4.82 13.67 -7.96
C THR A 108 3.43 13.30 -8.44
N LEU A 109 2.67 12.62 -7.60
CA LEU A 109 1.31 12.16 -7.91
C LEU A 109 0.26 12.87 -7.06
N ARG A 110 -0.86 13.19 -7.67
CA ARG A 110 -2.08 13.62 -6.99
C ARG A 110 -3.12 12.52 -7.11
N ILE A 111 -3.63 12.05 -5.99
CA ILE A 111 -4.53 10.89 -5.94
C ILE A 111 -5.81 11.24 -5.23
N ASP A 112 -6.94 10.98 -5.88
CA ASP A 112 -8.26 11.01 -5.28
C ASP A 112 -8.79 9.59 -5.14
N ILE A 113 -8.74 9.05 -3.93
CA ILE A 113 -9.21 7.68 -3.65
C ILE A 113 -10.73 7.52 -3.80
N SER A 114 -11.48 8.61 -3.73
CA SER A 114 -12.96 8.56 -3.86
C SER A 114 -13.39 8.33 -5.30
N THR A 115 -12.66 8.90 -6.25
CA THR A 115 -12.93 8.76 -7.69
C THR A 115 -12.00 7.76 -8.38
N GLY A 116 -10.89 7.39 -7.73
CA GLY A 116 -9.83 6.58 -8.34
C GLY A 116 -8.95 7.35 -9.31
N LYS A 117 -9.05 8.68 -9.37
CA LYS A 117 -8.27 9.50 -10.29
C LYS A 117 -6.84 9.69 -9.75
N ILE A 118 -5.87 9.46 -10.63
CA ILE A 118 -4.45 9.64 -10.35
C ILE A 118 -3.88 10.58 -11.41
N GLU A 119 -3.28 11.67 -10.98
CA GLU A 119 -2.61 12.63 -11.85
C GLU A 119 -1.12 12.61 -11.57
N ASN A 120 -0.31 12.34 -12.60
CA ASN A 120 1.13 12.51 -12.50
C ASN A 120 1.48 13.98 -12.83
N LEU A 121 1.80 14.75 -11.80
CA LEU A 121 2.10 16.17 -11.95
C LEU A 121 3.45 16.42 -12.63
N THR A 122 4.34 15.43 -12.61
CA THR A 122 5.66 15.53 -13.24
C THR A 122 5.58 15.34 -14.75
N THR A 123 4.80 14.36 -15.24
CA THR A 123 4.68 14.05 -16.67
C THR A 123 3.42 14.63 -17.31
N GLY A 124 2.41 14.98 -16.53
CA GLY A 124 1.10 15.40 -17.01
C GLY A 124 0.15 14.25 -17.35
N ASP A 125 0.55 13.00 -17.15
CA ASP A 125 -0.29 11.84 -17.41
C ASP A 125 -1.40 11.72 -16.36
N THR A 126 -2.53 11.14 -16.77
CA THR A 126 -3.66 10.86 -15.90
C THR A 126 -4.04 9.39 -16.00
N PHE A 127 -4.27 8.77 -14.87
CA PHE A 127 -4.68 7.36 -14.78
C PHE A 127 -6.01 7.26 -14.03
N GLN A 128 -6.78 6.22 -14.34
CA GLN A 128 -8.05 5.95 -13.69
C GLN A 128 -8.03 4.55 -13.09
N ALA A 129 -8.02 4.49 -11.77
CA ALA A 129 -8.28 3.26 -11.02
C ALA A 129 -9.79 3.10 -10.79
N PRO A 130 -10.29 1.87 -10.57
CA PRO A 130 -11.65 1.70 -10.06
C PRO A 130 -11.81 2.46 -8.73
N PRO A 131 -12.88 3.25 -8.56
CA PRO A 131 -13.10 3.97 -7.31
C PRO A 131 -13.32 2.97 -6.16
N LEU A 132 -12.75 3.28 -5.00
CA LEU A 132 -12.97 2.46 -3.82
C LEU A 132 -14.43 2.63 -3.34
N PRO A 133 -15.15 1.54 -3.07
CA PRO A 133 -16.49 1.61 -2.46
C PRO A 133 -16.49 2.47 -1.19
N GLY A 134 -17.60 3.19 -0.95
CA GLY A 134 -17.69 4.14 0.16
C GLY A 134 -17.36 3.54 1.53
N PHE A 135 -17.77 2.29 1.79
CA PHE A 135 -17.46 1.62 3.04
C PHE A 135 -15.95 1.32 3.20
N ILE A 136 -15.22 1.07 2.10
CA ILE A 136 -13.76 0.89 2.11
C ILE A 136 -13.07 2.22 2.39
N GLN A 137 -13.56 3.31 1.81
CA GLN A 137 -13.06 4.65 2.11
C GLN A 137 -13.27 5.00 3.59
N ASP A 138 -14.41 4.62 4.17
CA ASP A 138 -14.70 4.84 5.58
C ASP A 138 -13.78 4.01 6.49
N ILE A 139 -13.49 2.76 6.12
CA ILE A 139 -12.51 1.93 6.82
C ILE A 139 -11.12 2.57 6.78
N ALA A 140 -10.71 3.08 5.63
CA ALA A 140 -9.42 3.76 5.48
C ALA A 140 -9.35 5.02 6.34
N LYS A 141 -10.39 5.86 6.34
CA LYS A 141 -10.50 7.06 7.18
C LYS A 141 -10.48 6.76 8.66
N ALA A 142 -11.10 5.65 9.08
CA ALA A 142 -11.10 5.20 10.47
C ALA A 142 -9.74 4.61 10.92
N GLY A 143 -8.83 4.37 9.99
CA GLY A 143 -7.53 3.76 10.28
C GLY A 143 -7.57 2.24 10.40
N GLY A 144 -8.60 1.60 9.83
CA GLY A 144 -8.77 0.15 9.75
C GLY A 144 -10.14 -0.34 10.20
N LEU A 145 -10.43 -1.60 9.87
CA LEU A 145 -11.74 -2.22 10.11
C LEU A 145 -12.13 -2.24 11.58
N ILE A 146 -11.20 -2.54 12.47
CA ILE A 146 -11.47 -2.62 13.91
C ILE A 146 -11.94 -1.26 14.43
N ASN A 147 -11.26 -0.19 14.05
CA ASN A 147 -11.63 1.18 14.46
C ASN A 147 -12.98 1.60 13.86
N TYR A 148 -13.23 1.25 12.60
CA TYR A 148 -14.49 1.50 11.92
C TYR A 148 -15.67 0.84 12.63
N VAL A 149 -15.55 -0.44 13.00
CA VAL A 149 -16.59 -1.17 13.73
C VAL A 149 -16.81 -0.59 15.12
N LYS A 150 -15.73 -0.23 15.84
CA LYS A 150 -15.85 0.43 17.15
C LYS A 150 -16.58 1.76 17.08
N ALA A 151 -16.32 2.56 16.04
CA ALA A 151 -16.99 3.84 15.84
C ALA A 151 -18.49 3.70 15.54
N LYS A 152 -18.90 2.62 14.84
CA LYS A 152 -20.33 2.35 14.56
C LYS A 152 -21.12 1.77 15.72
N LYS A 153 -20.48 1.25 16.75
CA LYS A 153 -21.14 0.70 17.94
C LYS A 153 -21.45 1.75 19.02
N LYS A 154 -21.07 3.01 18.81
CA LYS A 154 -21.46 4.16 19.64
C LYS A 154 -22.67 4.85 19.03
#